data_35556dc610d640e23e510174299c2f15
#
_entry.id   35556dc610d640e23e510174299c2f15
#
_cell.length_a   1.000
_cell.length_b   1.000
_cell.length_c   1.000
_cell.angle_alpha   90.00
_cell.angle_beta   90.00
_cell.angle_gamma   90.00
#
_symmetry.space_group_name_H-M   'P 1'
#
loop_
_entity.id
_entity.type
_entity.pdbx_description
1 polymer ?
#
loop_
_entity_poly.entity_id
_entity_poly.type
_entity_poly.pdbx_seq_one_letter_code
_entity_poly.pdbx_strand_id
1 'polypeptide(L)'
;MINERMKVVVLYSAIGILAAFGAACSNEPGKETANSAPIIKSEPAKPASDKGDSVVTGGDLAFMNSAAPSNMAEVELGKMASTKAASNDVKQFGQKMVEDHSKANDELKQLAAQKKVMLPPDVMPGHKQLMEKLSKLSGADFDKEYVAAMVEAHEKDVAAFENVSKTAADADVKAFATKTLPTLKMHLEMIKAMAGKMGVKMKT
;
A
#
# COMPACT_ATOMS: atom_id res chain seq x y z
N MET A 1 -48.24 7.14 -15.06
CA MET A 1 -48.84 7.07 -13.72
C MET A 1 -47.77 6.71 -12.73
N ILE A 2 -47.40 7.74 -11.94
CA ILE A 2 -47.05 7.74 -10.50
C ILE A 2 -45.87 6.84 -10.09
N ASN A 3 -44.67 7.36 -9.95
CA ASN A 3 -44.03 8.22 -8.94
C ASN A 3 -44.11 7.61 -7.52
N GLU A 4 -42.98 7.13 -7.01
CA GLU A 4 -42.71 7.22 -5.57
C GLU A 4 -41.24 7.43 -5.29
N ARG A 5 -40.96 8.59 -4.72
CA ARG A 5 -39.70 9.02 -4.16
C ARG A 5 -39.59 8.46 -2.75
N MET A 6 -38.58 7.65 -2.47
CA MET A 6 -38.27 7.26 -1.09
C MET A 6 -37.22 8.18 -0.52
N LYS A 7 -37.66 9.09 0.34
CA LYS A 7 -36.84 9.99 1.14
C LYS A 7 -36.23 9.18 2.29
N VAL A 8 -34.92 9.11 2.34
CA VAL A 8 -34.21 8.64 3.54
C VAL A 8 -34.01 9.81 4.47
N VAL A 9 -34.64 9.71 5.63
CA VAL A 9 -34.53 10.67 6.74
C VAL A 9 -33.31 10.28 7.56
N VAL A 10 -32.36 11.20 7.66
CA VAL A 10 -31.21 11.08 8.58
C VAL A 10 -31.63 11.65 9.93
N LEU A 11 -31.70 10.80 10.95
CA LEU A 11 -31.87 11.23 12.34
C LEU A 11 -30.50 11.47 12.98
N TYR A 12 -30.25 12.71 13.32
CA TYR A 12 -29.19 13.10 14.26
C TYR A 12 -29.71 12.96 15.70
N SER A 13 -29.06 12.15 16.50
CA SER A 13 -29.24 12.17 17.96
C SER A 13 -28.01 12.77 18.62
N ALA A 14 -28.17 13.99 19.09
CA ALA A 14 -27.25 14.64 20.00
C ALA A 14 -27.66 14.26 21.44
N ILE A 15 -26.74 13.74 22.23
CA ILE A 15 -26.89 13.69 23.70
C ILE A 15 -25.63 14.31 24.30
N GLY A 16 -25.79 15.51 24.81
CA GLY A 16 -24.88 16.15 25.71
C GLY A 16 -25.17 15.78 27.15
N ILE A 17 -24.16 15.51 27.94
CA ILE A 17 -24.26 15.57 29.40
C ILE A 17 -23.06 16.33 29.96
N LEU A 18 -23.40 17.43 30.59
CA LEU A 18 -22.54 18.32 31.35
C LEU A 18 -22.64 17.89 32.83
N ALA A 19 -21.53 17.76 33.53
CA ALA A 19 -21.50 17.84 34.98
C ALA A 19 -20.13 18.33 35.49
N ALA A 20 -20.16 19.42 36.18
CA ALA A 20 -19.06 20.12 36.82
C ALA A 20 -19.02 19.82 38.34
N PHE A 21 -18.01 20.40 38.99
CA PHE A 21 -17.70 20.53 40.43
C PHE A 21 -16.86 19.38 41.02
N GLY A 22 -15.85 19.64 41.83
CA GLY A 22 -15.48 20.81 42.58
C GLY A 22 -14.06 20.68 43.18
N ALA A 23 -13.53 21.81 43.51
CA ALA A 23 -12.25 22.03 44.17
C ALA A 23 -12.29 21.75 45.68
N ALA A 24 -11.16 21.30 46.24
CA ALA A 24 -10.80 21.63 47.63
C ALA A 24 -9.28 21.55 47.80
N CYS A 25 -8.71 22.67 48.12
CA CYS A 25 -7.38 22.85 48.69
C CYS A 25 -7.35 22.42 50.15
N SER A 26 -6.27 21.84 50.63
CA SER A 26 -5.74 22.14 51.94
C SER A 26 -4.26 21.77 52.06
N ASN A 27 -3.58 22.70 52.69
CA ASN A 27 -2.16 22.85 52.85
C ASN A 27 -1.71 22.22 54.19
N GLU A 28 -0.47 21.79 54.27
CA GLU A 28 0.61 21.91 55.25
C GLU A 28 0.93 20.71 56.18
N PRO A 29 2.09 20.81 56.90
CA PRO A 29 3.38 20.19 56.42
C PRO A 29 3.95 19.22 57.48
N GLY A 30 5.05 18.54 57.11
CA GLY A 30 6.00 18.13 58.13
C GLY A 30 6.24 16.63 58.29
N LYS A 31 7.35 16.15 57.88
CA LYS A 31 8.51 15.66 58.64
C LYS A 31 9.43 14.83 57.76
N GLU A 32 10.69 15.25 57.70
CA GLU A 32 11.83 14.47 57.30
C GLU A 32 11.92 13.14 58.06
N THR A 33 12.05 12.03 57.34
CA THR A 33 12.79 10.89 57.79
C THR A 33 13.62 10.38 56.60
N ALA A 34 14.93 10.45 56.75
CA ALA A 34 15.90 9.87 55.86
C ALA A 34 15.67 8.35 55.83
N ASN A 35 15.43 7.81 54.63
CA ASN A 35 15.57 6.38 54.38
C ASN A 35 16.31 6.19 53.07
N SER A 36 17.46 5.52 53.20
CA SER A 36 18.40 5.21 52.15
C SER A 36 17.74 4.31 51.12
N ALA A 37 17.49 4.82 49.92
CA ALA A 37 17.12 3.99 48.79
C ALA A 37 18.36 3.38 48.13
N PRO A 38 18.32 2.11 47.70
CA PRO A 38 19.44 1.45 47.05
C PRO A 38 19.72 2.08 45.69
N ILE A 39 20.98 2.34 45.44
CA ILE A 39 21.49 2.82 44.15
C ILE A 39 21.22 1.73 43.10
N ILE A 40 20.17 1.88 42.31
CA ILE A 40 20.01 1.10 41.10
C ILE A 40 21.04 1.64 40.13
N LYS A 41 22.09 0.87 39.87
CA LYS A 41 23.00 1.07 38.75
C LYS A 41 22.13 1.06 37.48
N SER A 42 21.86 2.22 36.94
CA SER A 42 21.35 2.36 35.56
C SER A 42 22.44 1.83 34.63
N GLU A 43 22.19 0.66 34.10
CA GLU A 43 22.93 0.14 32.95
C GLU A 43 22.82 1.19 31.81
N PRO A 44 23.92 1.56 31.15
CA PRO A 44 23.86 2.53 30.08
C PRO A 44 22.97 1.93 28.97
N ALA A 45 21.87 2.60 28.68
CA ALA A 45 21.04 2.29 27.54
C ALA A 45 21.94 2.18 26.31
N LYS A 46 21.92 1.01 25.67
CA LYS A 46 22.58 0.77 24.39
C LYS A 46 22.17 1.92 23.47
N PRO A 47 23.12 2.65 22.86
CA PRO A 47 22.76 3.74 21.95
C PRO A 47 21.86 3.17 20.88
N ALA A 48 20.68 3.80 20.70
CA ALA A 48 19.87 3.57 19.53
C ALA A 48 20.79 3.73 18.33
N SER A 49 20.89 2.68 17.51
CA SER A 49 21.69 2.73 16.29
C SER A 49 21.26 3.98 15.53
N ASP A 50 22.14 4.94 15.43
CA ASP A 50 22.05 6.05 14.49
C ASP A 50 21.79 5.40 13.12
N LYS A 51 20.54 5.47 12.65
CA LYS A 51 20.20 5.14 11.28
C LYS A 51 20.77 6.27 10.46
N GLY A 52 22.07 6.17 10.19
CA GLY A 52 22.76 7.12 9.33
C GLY A 52 21.91 7.38 8.10
N ASP A 53 21.79 8.64 7.75
CA ASP A 53 21.04 9.19 6.61
C ASP A 53 21.64 8.56 5.32
N SER A 54 21.37 7.27 5.07
CA SER A 54 21.91 6.54 3.92
C SER A 54 21.20 7.07 2.68
N VAL A 55 21.96 7.73 1.84
CA VAL A 55 21.46 8.20 0.55
C VAL A 55 21.18 6.99 -0.33
N VAL A 56 19.91 6.79 -0.67
CA VAL A 56 19.50 5.73 -1.59
C VAL A 56 20.08 6.04 -2.98
N THR A 57 20.90 5.15 -3.50
CA THR A 57 21.60 5.33 -4.79
C THR A 57 21.56 4.05 -5.63
N GLY A 58 21.99 4.16 -6.88
CA GLY A 58 22.18 3.00 -7.76
C GLY A 58 20.92 2.18 -7.97
N GLY A 59 21.00 0.88 -7.72
CA GLY A 59 19.94 -0.09 -7.96
C GLY A 59 18.69 0.16 -7.13
N ASP A 60 18.85 0.59 -5.88
CA ASP A 60 17.73 0.85 -4.96
C ASP A 60 16.92 2.06 -5.43
N LEU A 61 17.58 3.13 -5.89
CA LEU A 61 16.90 4.28 -6.47
C LEU A 61 16.19 3.92 -7.79
N ALA A 62 16.84 3.14 -8.64
CA ALA A 62 16.23 2.65 -9.89
C ALA A 62 14.97 1.81 -9.62
N PHE A 63 15.03 0.94 -8.62
CA PHE A 63 13.88 0.16 -8.18
C PHE A 63 12.72 1.06 -7.70
N MET A 64 12.98 2.01 -6.80
CA MET A 64 11.94 2.91 -6.30
C MET A 64 11.30 3.73 -7.42
N ASN A 65 12.11 4.23 -8.36
CA ASN A 65 11.64 4.98 -9.53
C ASN A 65 10.87 4.13 -10.55
N SER A 66 11.03 2.83 -10.54
CA SER A 66 10.26 1.88 -11.35
C SER A 66 8.98 1.43 -10.63
N ALA A 67 9.08 1.08 -9.35
CA ALA A 67 7.96 0.55 -8.57
C ALA A 67 6.84 1.57 -8.36
N ALA A 68 7.15 2.86 -8.17
CA ALA A 68 6.11 3.87 -7.95
C ALA A 68 5.18 4.06 -9.16
N PRO A 69 5.67 4.26 -10.40
CA PRO A 69 4.81 4.31 -11.59
C PRO A 69 4.05 3.01 -11.85
N SER A 70 4.66 1.84 -11.56
CA SER A 70 4.00 0.54 -11.69
C SER A 70 2.80 0.44 -10.75
N ASN A 71 3.01 0.67 -9.46
CA ASN A 71 1.92 0.67 -8.49
C ASN A 71 0.78 1.63 -8.86
N MET A 72 1.10 2.84 -9.33
CA MET A 72 0.08 3.80 -9.78
C MET A 72 -0.71 3.26 -10.97
N ALA A 73 -0.03 2.65 -11.94
CA ALA A 73 -0.68 2.06 -13.11
C ALA A 73 -1.61 0.91 -12.73
N GLU A 74 -1.18 0.05 -11.81
CA GLU A 74 -1.95 -1.11 -11.38
C GLU A 74 -3.18 -0.72 -10.57
N VAL A 75 -3.14 0.39 -9.82
CA VAL A 75 -4.33 0.99 -9.19
C VAL A 75 -5.33 1.43 -10.27
N GLU A 76 -4.89 2.16 -11.29
CA GLU A 76 -5.80 2.61 -12.36
C GLU A 76 -6.35 1.44 -13.19
N LEU A 77 -5.51 0.47 -13.52
CA LEU A 77 -5.93 -0.76 -14.22
C LEU A 77 -6.92 -1.59 -13.38
N GLY A 78 -6.73 -1.65 -12.07
CA GLY A 78 -7.65 -2.29 -11.14
C GLY A 78 -9.01 -1.60 -11.10
N LYS A 79 -9.06 -0.26 -11.11
CA LYS A 79 -10.30 0.52 -11.22
C LYS A 79 -11.03 0.23 -12.53
N MET A 80 -10.28 0.15 -13.64
CA MET A 80 -10.86 -0.20 -14.93
C MET A 80 -11.46 -1.60 -14.91
N ALA A 81 -10.77 -2.59 -14.35
CA ALA A 81 -11.26 -3.96 -14.22
C ALA A 81 -12.54 -4.04 -13.37
N SER A 82 -12.59 -3.32 -12.25
CA SER A 82 -13.76 -3.27 -11.37
C SER A 82 -15.04 -2.81 -12.10
N THR A 83 -14.90 -1.97 -13.15
CA THR A 83 -16.03 -1.37 -13.86
C THR A 83 -16.32 -2.02 -15.21
N LYS A 84 -15.28 -2.41 -15.96
CA LYS A 84 -15.39 -2.85 -17.36
C LYS A 84 -15.43 -4.36 -17.56
N ALA A 85 -14.92 -5.13 -16.61
CA ALA A 85 -14.87 -6.58 -16.72
C ALA A 85 -16.27 -7.21 -16.81
N ALA A 86 -16.41 -8.29 -17.57
CA ALA A 86 -17.59 -9.14 -17.56
C ALA A 86 -17.53 -10.15 -16.41
N SER A 87 -16.37 -10.75 -16.20
CA SER A 87 -16.13 -11.75 -15.16
C SER A 87 -16.14 -11.13 -13.76
N ASN A 88 -16.88 -11.73 -12.84
CA ASN A 88 -16.85 -11.34 -11.44
C ASN A 88 -15.46 -11.59 -10.79
N ASP A 89 -14.79 -12.67 -11.19
CA ASP A 89 -13.44 -12.96 -10.70
C ASP A 89 -12.46 -11.83 -11.08
N VAL A 90 -12.54 -11.31 -12.31
CA VAL A 90 -11.71 -10.21 -12.80
C VAL A 90 -12.06 -8.89 -12.08
N LYS A 91 -13.35 -8.62 -11.82
CA LYS A 91 -13.77 -7.46 -11.03
C LYS A 91 -13.21 -7.49 -9.61
N GLN A 92 -13.32 -8.63 -8.94
CA GLN A 92 -12.80 -8.81 -7.58
C GLN A 92 -11.29 -8.71 -7.53
N PHE A 93 -10.60 -9.28 -8.50
CA PHE A 93 -9.15 -9.11 -8.63
C PHE A 93 -8.79 -7.64 -8.83
N GLY A 94 -9.51 -6.92 -9.69
CA GLY A 94 -9.33 -5.48 -9.87
C GLY A 94 -9.48 -4.66 -8.58
N GLN A 95 -10.49 -4.98 -7.75
CA GLN A 95 -10.67 -4.34 -6.44
C GLN A 95 -9.49 -4.61 -5.50
N LYS A 96 -9.02 -5.87 -5.49
CA LYS A 96 -7.85 -6.25 -4.69
C LYS A 96 -6.58 -5.55 -5.16
N MET A 97 -6.40 -5.39 -6.47
CA MET A 97 -5.29 -4.61 -7.04
C MET A 97 -5.32 -3.16 -6.55
N VAL A 98 -6.50 -2.51 -6.55
CA VAL A 98 -6.65 -1.15 -6.03
C VAL A 98 -6.26 -1.07 -4.56
N GLU A 99 -6.73 -1.98 -3.73
CA GLU A 99 -6.46 -1.99 -2.30
C GLU A 99 -4.96 -2.17 -2.01
N ASP A 100 -4.38 -3.26 -2.52
CA ASP A 100 -3.02 -3.67 -2.16
C ASP A 100 -1.97 -2.74 -2.77
N HIS A 101 -2.14 -2.33 -4.04
CA HIS A 101 -1.18 -1.43 -4.71
C HIS A 101 -1.30 0.03 -4.24
N SER A 102 -2.49 0.49 -3.81
CA SER A 102 -2.60 1.80 -3.14
C SER A 102 -1.81 1.81 -1.83
N LYS A 103 -1.95 0.75 -1.02
CA LYS A 103 -1.19 0.62 0.22
C LYS A 103 0.32 0.56 -0.01
N ALA A 104 0.76 -0.27 -0.97
CA ALA A 104 2.18 -0.37 -1.34
C ALA A 104 2.73 0.98 -1.84
N ASN A 105 1.94 1.72 -2.62
CA ASN A 105 2.32 3.04 -3.12
C ASN A 105 2.47 4.08 -2.00
N ASP A 106 1.57 4.07 -1.02
CA ASP A 106 1.65 4.98 0.12
C ASP A 106 2.85 4.65 1.01
N GLU A 107 3.15 3.37 1.24
CA GLU A 107 4.34 2.94 1.96
C GLU A 107 5.63 3.35 1.21
N LEU A 108 5.66 3.19 -0.11
CA LEU A 108 6.81 3.60 -0.93
C LEU A 108 7.01 5.12 -0.92
N LYS A 109 5.92 5.91 -0.95
CA LYS A 109 5.99 7.37 -0.81
C LYS A 109 6.54 7.79 0.55
N GLN A 110 6.12 7.13 1.62
CA GLN A 110 6.65 7.40 2.97
C GLN A 110 8.14 7.07 3.06
N LEU A 111 8.55 5.93 2.50
CA LEU A 111 9.96 5.55 2.42
C LEU A 111 10.76 6.58 1.61
N ALA A 112 10.26 7.00 0.45
CA ALA A 112 10.91 8.01 -0.38
C ALA A 112 11.08 9.35 0.35
N ALA A 113 10.04 9.79 1.08
CA ALA A 113 10.11 11.00 1.89
C ALA A 113 11.17 10.90 3.00
N GLN A 114 11.25 9.77 3.70
CA GLN A 114 12.27 9.51 4.72
C GLN A 114 13.69 9.54 4.14
N LYS A 115 13.84 9.01 2.92
CA LYS A 115 15.12 8.94 2.21
C LYS A 115 15.43 10.18 1.35
N LYS A 116 14.57 11.20 1.37
CA LYS A 116 14.69 12.42 0.54
C LYS A 116 14.78 12.11 -0.96
N VAL A 117 14.13 11.03 -1.40
CA VAL A 117 14.03 10.62 -2.81
C VAL A 117 12.77 11.22 -3.43
N MET A 118 12.90 11.82 -4.61
CA MET A 118 11.77 12.25 -5.42
C MET A 118 11.35 11.11 -6.35
N LEU A 119 10.13 10.58 -6.14
CA LEU A 119 9.55 9.58 -7.03
C LEU A 119 8.96 10.22 -8.28
N PRO A 120 8.92 9.49 -9.42
CA PRO A 120 8.19 9.95 -10.59
C PRO A 120 6.71 10.24 -10.26
N PRO A 121 6.18 11.38 -10.68
CA PRO A 121 4.82 11.79 -10.31
C PRO A 121 3.73 11.11 -11.15
N ASP A 122 4.09 10.41 -12.22
CA ASP A 122 3.15 9.88 -13.21
C ASP A 122 3.56 8.47 -13.66
N VAL A 123 2.61 7.76 -14.26
CA VAL A 123 2.82 6.44 -14.83
C VAL A 123 3.71 6.50 -16.09
N MET A 124 4.44 5.42 -16.37
CA MET A 124 5.30 5.35 -17.55
C MET A 124 4.49 5.33 -18.86
N PRO A 125 5.09 5.75 -19.99
CA PRO A 125 4.40 5.78 -21.31
C PRO A 125 3.78 4.44 -21.70
N GLY A 126 4.45 3.32 -21.42
CA GLY A 126 3.92 1.97 -21.69
C GLY A 126 2.63 1.67 -20.90
N HIS A 127 2.54 2.14 -19.66
CA HIS A 127 1.32 2.00 -18.86
C HIS A 127 0.17 2.82 -19.45
N LYS A 128 0.43 4.06 -19.92
CA LYS A 128 -0.58 4.89 -20.60
C LYS A 128 -1.11 4.23 -21.85
N GLN A 129 -0.22 3.63 -22.66
CA GLN A 129 -0.62 2.88 -23.86
C GLN A 129 -1.49 1.66 -23.52
N LEU A 130 -1.14 0.91 -22.47
CA LEU A 130 -1.95 -0.22 -22.02
C LEU A 130 -3.33 0.25 -21.52
N MET A 131 -3.39 1.29 -20.71
CA MET A 131 -4.66 1.87 -20.25
C MET A 131 -5.51 2.36 -21.42
N GLU A 132 -4.91 3.03 -22.41
CA GLU A 132 -5.61 3.46 -23.63
C GLU A 132 -6.15 2.26 -24.41
N LYS A 133 -5.36 1.20 -24.59
CA LYS A 133 -5.81 -0.02 -25.26
C LYS A 133 -7.01 -0.63 -24.52
N LEU A 134 -6.90 -0.83 -23.22
CA LEU A 134 -7.96 -1.42 -22.39
C LEU A 134 -9.20 -0.53 -22.30
N SER A 135 -9.05 0.79 -22.39
CA SER A 135 -10.20 1.71 -22.37
C SER A 135 -11.15 1.50 -23.53
N LYS A 136 -10.67 1.02 -24.67
CA LYS A 136 -11.43 0.72 -25.89
C LYS A 136 -12.14 -0.65 -25.85
N LEU A 137 -11.82 -1.48 -24.86
CA LEU A 137 -12.37 -2.82 -24.70
C LEU A 137 -13.44 -2.84 -23.60
N SER A 138 -14.29 -3.87 -23.64
CA SER A 138 -15.29 -4.18 -22.62
C SER A 138 -15.60 -5.68 -22.64
N GLY A 139 -16.27 -6.16 -21.59
CA GLY A 139 -16.73 -7.53 -21.54
C GLY A 139 -15.59 -8.54 -21.60
N ALA A 140 -15.81 -9.65 -22.31
CA ALA A 140 -14.85 -10.76 -22.39
C ALA A 140 -13.52 -10.40 -23.08
N ASP A 141 -13.54 -9.43 -24.01
CA ASP A 141 -12.32 -8.98 -24.68
C ASP A 141 -11.47 -8.12 -23.72
N PHE A 142 -12.11 -7.29 -22.90
CA PHE A 142 -11.42 -6.60 -21.82
C PHE A 142 -10.81 -7.60 -20.84
N ASP A 143 -11.58 -8.59 -20.40
CA ASP A 143 -11.12 -9.57 -19.42
C ASP A 143 -9.86 -10.31 -19.89
N LYS A 144 -9.86 -10.81 -21.13
CA LYS A 144 -8.71 -11.53 -21.70
C LYS A 144 -7.46 -10.66 -21.79
N GLU A 145 -7.61 -9.44 -22.29
CA GLU A 145 -6.47 -8.53 -22.46
C GLU A 145 -5.93 -8.06 -21.10
N TYR A 146 -6.84 -7.72 -20.16
CA TYR A 146 -6.46 -7.34 -18.81
C TYR A 146 -5.70 -8.47 -18.09
N VAL A 147 -6.24 -9.69 -18.14
CA VAL A 147 -5.61 -10.86 -17.50
C VAL A 147 -4.23 -11.14 -18.10
N ALA A 148 -4.09 -11.07 -19.43
CA ALA A 148 -2.79 -11.25 -20.09
C ALA A 148 -1.78 -10.18 -19.64
N ALA A 149 -2.20 -8.92 -19.59
CA ALA A 149 -1.35 -7.81 -19.17
C ALA A 149 -0.93 -7.93 -17.70
N MET A 150 -1.86 -8.33 -16.83
CA MET A 150 -1.56 -8.49 -15.40
C MET A 150 -0.64 -9.66 -15.10
N VAL A 151 -0.70 -10.78 -15.87
CA VAL A 151 0.28 -11.86 -15.75
C VAL A 151 1.68 -11.33 -16.07
N GLU A 152 1.84 -10.65 -17.22
CA GLU A 152 3.15 -10.10 -17.62
C GLU A 152 3.70 -9.07 -16.63
N ALA A 153 2.85 -8.17 -16.10
CA ALA A 153 3.25 -7.19 -15.12
C ALA A 153 3.73 -7.85 -13.83
N HIS A 154 2.93 -8.75 -13.25
CA HIS A 154 3.28 -9.40 -11.99
C HIS A 154 4.48 -10.35 -12.08
N GLU A 155 4.73 -10.97 -13.23
CA GLU A 155 5.98 -11.73 -13.43
C GLU A 155 7.22 -10.84 -13.32
N LYS A 156 7.16 -9.64 -13.91
CA LYS A 156 8.24 -8.65 -13.83
C LYS A 156 8.39 -8.12 -12.40
N ASP A 157 7.27 -7.79 -11.75
CA ASP A 157 7.30 -7.23 -10.40
C ASP A 157 7.82 -8.25 -9.39
N VAL A 158 7.35 -9.50 -9.42
CA VAL A 158 7.86 -10.56 -8.55
C VAL A 158 9.36 -10.72 -8.73
N ALA A 159 9.85 -10.77 -9.98
CA ALA A 159 11.29 -10.89 -10.25
C ALA A 159 12.09 -9.68 -9.71
N ALA A 160 11.58 -8.46 -9.91
CA ALA A 160 12.23 -7.24 -9.43
C ALA A 160 12.27 -7.19 -7.88
N PHE A 161 11.13 -7.46 -7.24
CA PHE A 161 11.04 -7.46 -5.78
C PHE A 161 11.84 -8.60 -5.13
N GLU A 162 11.89 -9.77 -5.75
CA GLU A 162 12.76 -10.87 -5.30
C GLU A 162 14.25 -10.48 -5.34
N ASN A 163 14.65 -9.84 -6.42
CA ASN A 163 16.04 -9.36 -6.55
C ASN A 163 16.34 -8.34 -5.44
N VAL A 164 15.53 -7.29 -5.31
CA VAL A 164 15.76 -6.20 -4.36
C VAL A 164 15.67 -6.68 -2.90
N SER A 165 14.77 -7.61 -2.60
CA SER A 165 14.68 -8.21 -1.25
C SER A 165 15.97 -8.92 -0.82
N LYS A 166 16.82 -9.33 -1.76
CA LYS A 166 18.11 -10.00 -1.51
C LYS A 166 19.29 -9.03 -1.60
N THR A 167 19.27 -8.12 -2.56
CA THR A 167 20.45 -7.36 -3.00
C THR A 167 20.43 -5.88 -2.64
N ALA A 168 19.30 -5.31 -2.19
CA ALA A 168 19.25 -3.91 -1.81
C ALA A 168 20.31 -3.56 -0.78
N ALA A 169 21.01 -2.45 -1.02
CA ALA A 169 22.01 -1.90 -0.12
C ALA A 169 21.37 -1.15 1.04
N ASP A 170 20.28 -0.43 0.79
CA ASP A 170 19.50 0.25 1.82
C ASP A 170 18.55 -0.74 2.54
N ALA A 171 18.67 -0.80 3.86
CA ALA A 171 17.93 -1.76 4.68
C ALA A 171 16.40 -1.52 4.65
N ASP A 172 15.95 -0.28 4.52
CA ASP A 172 14.53 0.05 4.49
C ASP A 172 13.92 -0.26 3.11
N VAL A 173 14.67 -0.05 2.02
CA VAL A 173 14.29 -0.50 0.67
C VAL A 173 14.20 -2.03 0.61
N LYS A 174 15.16 -2.72 1.20
CA LYS A 174 15.14 -4.19 1.33
C LYS A 174 13.92 -4.67 2.11
N ALA A 175 13.62 -4.02 3.23
CA ALA A 175 12.47 -4.36 4.07
C ALA A 175 11.14 -4.13 3.33
N PHE A 176 11.00 -3.03 2.59
CA PHE A 176 9.83 -2.75 1.76
C PHE A 176 9.63 -3.86 0.71
N ALA A 177 10.68 -4.19 -0.04
CA ALA A 177 10.60 -5.25 -1.05
C ALA A 177 10.24 -6.61 -0.43
N THR A 178 10.87 -6.98 0.68
CA THR A 178 10.60 -8.23 1.41
C THR A 178 9.16 -8.31 1.90
N LYS A 179 8.62 -7.21 2.43
CA LYS A 179 7.25 -7.14 2.95
C LYS A 179 6.20 -7.23 1.84
N THR A 180 6.44 -6.61 0.69
CA THR A 180 5.49 -6.53 -0.43
C THR A 180 5.47 -7.81 -1.27
N LEU A 181 6.60 -8.48 -1.39
CA LEU A 181 6.78 -9.66 -2.25
C LEU A 181 5.74 -10.79 -2.07
N PRO A 182 5.32 -11.17 -0.85
CA PRO A 182 4.28 -12.19 -0.68
C PRO A 182 2.94 -11.81 -1.33
N THR A 183 2.55 -10.54 -1.27
CA THR A 183 1.33 -10.03 -1.90
C THR A 183 1.42 -10.13 -3.43
N LEU A 184 2.55 -9.73 -4.01
CA LEU A 184 2.76 -9.82 -5.45
C LEU A 184 2.75 -11.27 -5.94
N LYS A 185 3.33 -12.21 -5.19
CA LYS A 185 3.27 -13.64 -5.50
C LYS A 185 1.83 -14.18 -5.47
N MET A 186 1.06 -13.79 -4.46
CA MET A 186 -0.35 -14.15 -4.38
C MET A 186 -1.14 -13.60 -5.57
N HIS A 187 -0.93 -12.36 -5.97
CA HIS A 187 -1.56 -11.78 -7.16
C HIS A 187 -1.19 -12.55 -8.43
N LEU A 188 0.10 -12.89 -8.59
CA LEU A 188 0.57 -13.67 -9.74
C LEU A 188 -0.11 -15.05 -9.82
N GLU A 189 -0.23 -15.74 -8.70
CA GLU A 189 -0.93 -17.04 -8.64
C GLU A 189 -2.42 -16.88 -9.02
N MET A 190 -3.10 -15.90 -8.46
CA MET A 190 -4.50 -15.64 -8.76
C MET A 190 -4.72 -15.33 -10.24
N ILE A 191 -3.91 -14.43 -10.81
CA ILE A 191 -4.10 -14.02 -12.21
C ILE A 191 -3.70 -15.13 -13.19
N LYS A 192 -2.69 -15.96 -12.90
CA LYS A 192 -2.35 -17.16 -13.68
C LYS A 192 -3.48 -18.20 -13.66
N ALA A 193 -4.11 -18.41 -12.52
CA ALA A 193 -5.27 -19.28 -12.42
C ALA A 193 -6.44 -18.77 -13.28
N MET A 194 -6.70 -17.47 -13.30
CA MET A 194 -7.71 -16.86 -14.18
C MET A 194 -7.33 -17.02 -15.65
N ALA A 195 -6.07 -16.77 -16.02
CA ALA A 195 -5.58 -16.95 -17.37
C ALA A 195 -5.81 -18.38 -17.89
N GLY A 196 -5.53 -19.38 -17.04
CA GLY A 196 -5.79 -20.79 -17.34
C GLY A 196 -7.28 -21.08 -17.58
N LYS A 197 -8.16 -20.60 -16.69
CA LYS A 197 -9.63 -20.78 -16.83
C LYS A 197 -10.18 -20.13 -18.10
N MET A 198 -9.61 -19.00 -18.51
CA MET A 198 -10.07 -18.21 -19.67
C MET A 198 -9.41 -18.61 -20.99
N GLY A 199 -8.46 -19.55 -20.97
CA GLY A 199 -7.68 -19.96 -22.15
C GLY A 199 -6.80 -18.83 -22.71
N VAL A 200 -6.35 -17.91 -21.86
CA VAL A 200 -5.45 -16.82 -22.25
C VAL A 200 -4.07 -17.39 -22.51
N LYS A 201 -3.56 -17.20 -23.73
CA LYS A 201 -2.19 -17.60 -24.08
C LYS A 201 -1.22 -16.62 -23.44
N MET A 202 -0.38 -17.14 -22.55
CA MET A 202 0.73 -16.37 -21.99
C MET A 202 1.88 -16.32 -23.00
N LYS A 203 2.54 -15.18 -23.11
CA LYS A 203 3.78 -15.08 -23.89
C LYS A 203 4.86 -15.85 -23.13
N THR A 204 5.40 -16.89 -23.75
CA THR A 204 6.59 -17.63 -23.29
C THR A 204 7.85 -16.87 -23.64
#